data_79063fd032c3cd3bdce34c006185972e
#
_entry.id   79063fd032c3cd3bdce34c006185972e
#
_cell.length_a   1.000
_cell.length_b   1.000
_cell.length_c   1.000
_cell.angle_alpha   90.00
_cell.angle_beta   90.00
_cell.angle_gamma   90.00
#
_symmetry.space_group_name_H-M   'P 1'
#
loop_
_entity.id
_entity.type
_entity.pdbx_description
1 polymer ?
#
loop_
_entity_poly.entity_id
_entity_poly.type
_entity_poly.pdbx_seq_one_letter_code
_entity_poly.pdbx_strand_id
1 'polypeptide(L)'
;LEVELEPLAPAVDTLEIMKAGSPLVIEELGSNVALQRSFTWGPVKEAFATADRIFKERFRWHRMGANPMETFGCICRWDAANGDLIVRGSVQAPLMYAVGAAGTLRIPTNKVKLSSTQRGGSFGGKGNARGIAIVSLLSRKAGGRPVKWIEDRMEYLTSGTSHAWDRYYESQLAVSHDGIVKGLHIALIEDIGASGENYGAMGAGKPLSAFTGCYAIP
;
A
#
# COMPACT_ATOMS: atom_id res chain seq x y z
N LEU A 1 -24.01 -4.50 16.60
CA LEU A 1 -22.94 -3.67 17.13
C LEU A 1 -23.34 -2.21 16.96
N GLU A 2 -23.45 -1.48 18.05
CA GLU A 2 -23.64 -0.03 18.02
C GLU A 2 -22.28 0.62 18.23
N VAL A 3 -21.94 1.60 17.43
CA VAL A 3 -20.65 2.31 17.49
C VAL A 3 -20.94 3.80 17.44
N GLU A 4 -20.52 4.51 18.48
CA GLU A 4 -20.52 5.96 18.51
C GLU A 4 -19.16 6.47 18.02
N LEU A 5 -19.18 7.41 17.08
CA LEU A 5 -17.97 7.98 16.50
C LEU A 5 -17.98 9.50 16.65
N GLU A 6 -16.89 10.04 17.14
CA GLU A 6 -16.64 11.48 17.16
C GLU A 6 -15.78 11.86 15.95
N PRO A 7 -16.25 12.73 15.04
CA PRO A 7 -15.47 13.15 13.90
C PRO A 7 -14.33 14.08 14.32
N LEU A 8 -13.12 13.76 13.89
CA LEU A 8 -11.94 14.62 14.05
C LEU A 8 -11.73 15.50 12.83
N ALA A 9 -10.87 16.53 12.97
CA ALA A 9 -10.49 17.38 11.84
C ALA A 9 -9.83 16.54 10.74
N PRO A 10 -10.32 16.61 9.49
CA PRO A 10 -9.79 15.78 8.42
C PRO A 10 -8.40 16.25 7.96
N ALA A 11 -7.50 15.30 7.74
CA ALA A 11 -6.15 15.51 7.21
C ALA A 11 -6.10 14.99 5.74
N VAL A 12 -6.63 15.75 4.79
CA VAL A 12 -6.86 15.28 3.42
C VAL A 12 -5.93 15.89 2.37
N ASP A 13 -5.31 17.04 2.63
CA ASP A 13 -4.35 17.63 1.71
C ASP A 13 -2.92 17.26 2.12
N THR A 14 -2.25 16.48 1.29
CA THR A 14 -0.92 15.93 1.57
C THR A 14 0.12 17.00 1.87
N LEU A 15 0.09 18.13 1.17
CA LEU A 15 1.08 19.19 1.36
C LEU A 15 0.77 20.06 2.60
N GLU A 16 -0.51 20.28 2.87
CA GLU A 16 -0.95 21.05 4.03
C GLU A 16 -0.71 20.30 5.34
N ILE A 17 -0.97 18.99 5.38
CA ILE A 17 -0.80 18.19 6.61
C ILE A 17 0.66 18.01 7.04
N MET A 18 1.62 18.30 6.15
CA MET A 18 3.05 18.30 6.48
C MET A 18 3.50 19.58 7.19
N LYS A 19 2.69 20.62 7.21
CA LYS A 19 3.02 21.90 7.85
C LYS A 19 2.97 21.79 9.37
N ALA A 20 3.79 22.59 10.03
CA ALA A 20 3.77 22.69 11.48
C ALA A 20 2.38 23.17 11.98
N GLY A 21 1.86 22.53 13.03
CA GLY A 21 0.57 22.85 13.62
C GLY A 21 -0.64 22.20 12.92
N SER A 22 -0.42 21.41 11.86
CA SER A 22 -1.49 20.61 11.27
C SER A 22 -1.97 19.51 12.23
N PRO A 23 -3.26 19.10 12.17
CA PRO A 23 -3.75 17.96 12.93
C PRO A 23 -2.93 16.71 12.68
N LEU A 24 -2.54 16.00 13.72
CA LEU A 24 -1.80 14.75 13.59
C LEU A 24 -2.74 13.60 13.26
N VAL A 25 -2.37 12.79 12.26
CA VAL A 25 -3.10 11.57 11.90
C VAL A 25 -2.86 10.47 12.92
N ILE A 26 -1.64 10.39 13.45
CA ILE A 26 -1.23 9.48 14.52
C ILE A 26 -0.48 10.33 15.55
N GLU A 27 -1.13 10.62 16.69
CA GLU A 27 -0.61 11.52 17.72
C GLU A 27 0.73 11.02 18.29
N GLU A 28 0.86 9.71 18.48
CA GLU A 28 2.05 9.09 19.05
C GLU A 28 3.31 9.28 18.22
N LEU A 29 3.17 9.54 16.92
CA LEU A 29 4.30 9.82 16.05
C LEU A 29 4.82 11.26 16.15
N GLY A 30 4.01 12.18 16.68
CA GLY A 30 4.36 13.60 16.80
C GLY A 30 4.59 14.31 15.47
N SER A 31 4.35 13.64 14.33
CA SER A 31 4.55 14.17 12.99
C SER A 31 3.69 13.42 11.98
N ASN A 32 3.19 14.12 10.95
CA ASN A 32 2.57 13.50 9.79
C ASN A 32 3.59 12.98 8.75
N VAL A 33 4.88 13.18 8.98
CA VAL A 33 5.95 12.60 8.17
C VAL A 33 6.43 11.31 8.81
N ALA A 34 5.88 10.19 8.36
CA ALA A 34 6.18 8.87 8.92
C ALA A 34 7.58 8.35 8.52
N LEU A 35 8.06 8.73 7.35
CA LEU A 35 9.37 8.29 6.84
C LEU A 35 9.95 9.35 5.92
N GLN A 36 11.24 9.63 6.09
CA GLN A 36 12.03 10.43 5.16
C GLN A 36 13.34 9.71 4.86
N ARG A 37 13.66 9.56 3.57
CA ARG A 37 14.90 8.94 3.09
C ARG A 37 15.43 9.70 1.88
N SER A 38 16.76 9.68 1.74
CA SER A 38 17.45 10.24 0.58
C SER A 38 18.48 9.24 0.07
N PHE A 39 18.53 9.08 -1.24
CA PHE A 39 19.48 8.18 -1.91
C PHE A 39 20.18 8.97 -3.01
N THR A 40 21.46 8.66 -3.23
CA THR A 40 22.26 9.28 -4.28
C THR A 40 23.15 8.22 -4.93
N TRP A 41 23.15 8.19 -6.24
CA TRP A 41 24.02 7.32 -7.05
C TRP A 41 24.74 8.16 -8.09
N GLY A 42 26.03 7.88 -8.32
CA GLY A 42 26.84 8.58 -9.29
C GLY A 42 27.16 10.05 -8.91
N PRO A 43 27.77 10.79 -9.82
CA PRO A 43 28.27 12.15 -9.59
C PRO A 43 27.18 13.22 -9.82
N VAL A 44 26.03 13.12 -9.13
CA VAL A 44 24.86 13.97 -9.35
C VAL A 44 25.18 15.46 -9.26
N LYS A 45 25.97 15.90 -8.27
CA LYS A 45 26.35 17.30 -8.10
C LYS A 45 27.11 17.86 -9.32
N GLU A 46 28.03 17.07 -9.83
CA GLU A 46 28.81 17.43 -11.03
C GLU A 46 27.93 17.45 -12.28
N ALA A 47 27.06 16.47 -12.43
CA ALA A 47 26.11 16.40 -13.53
C ALA A 47 25.23 17.64 -13.63
N PHE A 48 24.72 18.12 -12.49
CA PHE A 48 23.92 19.36 -12.45
C PHE A 48 24.75 20.62 -12.62
N ALA A 49 25.99 20.65 -12.12
CA ALA A 49 26.88 21.80 -12.26
C ALA A 49 27.40 22.02 -13.71
N THR A 50 27.50 20.91 -14.47
CA THR A 50 28.06 20.93 -15.84
C THR A 50 26.99 20.76 -16.93
N ALA A 51 25.72 20.78 -16.55
CA ALA A 51 24.60 20.66 -17.50
C ALA A 51 24.42 21.95 -18.29
N ASP A 52 24.16 21.85 -19.59
CA ASP A 52 23.82 22.98 -20.45
C ASP A 52 22.38 23.48 -20.20
N ARG A 53 21.48 22.52 -19.80
CA ARG A 53 20.11 22.86 -19.45
C ARG A 53 19.63 21.99 -18.28
N ILE A 54 18.77 22.58 -17.43
CA ILE A 54 18.08 21.90 -16.35
C ILE A 54 16.59 22.11 -16.57
N PHE A 55 15.89 21.02 -16.83
CA PHE A 55 14.43 21.00 -16.87
C PHE A 55 13.90 20.73 -15.48
N LYS A 56 12.84 21.44 -15.07
CA LYS A 56 12.19 21.26 -13.77
C LYS A 56 10.70 21.12 -13.99
N GLU A 57 10.14 20.03 -13.48
CA GLU A 57 8.73 19.74 -13.64
C GLU A 57 8.13 19.20 -12.35
N ARG A 58 6.84 19.43 -12.17
CA ARG A 58 6.04 18.89 -11.07
C ARG A 58 4.96 17.99 -11.64
N PHE A 59 4.84 16.79 -11.05
CA PHE A 59 3.80 15.84 -11.41
C PHE A 59 3.02 15.47 -10.19
N ARG A 60 1.72 15.23 -10.36
CA ARG A 60 0.87 14.67 -9.34
C ARG A 60 0.22 13.38 -9.87
N TRP A 61 0.33 12.34 -9.10
CA TRP A 61 -0.39 11.11 -9.31
C TRP A 61 -1.47 11.00 -8.23
N HIS A 62 -2.73 11.11 -8.64
CA HIS A 62 -3.83 11.11 -7.70
C HIS A 62 -4.08 9.72 -7.08
N ARG A 63 -4.60 9.71 -5.87
CA ARG A 63 -5.09 8.49 -5.23
C ARG A 63 -6.19 7.87 -6.10
N MET A 64 -6.11 6.56 -6.29
CA MET A 64 -7.08 5.79 -7.06
C MET A 64 -7.48 4.52 -6.31
N GLY A 65 -8.75 4.14 -6.40
CA GLY A 65 -9.25 2.84 -5.97
C GLY A 65 -9.07 1.79 -7.08
N ALA A 66 -8.72 0.58 -6.72
CA ALA A 66 -8.82 -0.55 -7.62
C ALA A 66 -10.28 -0.94 -7.78
N ASN A 67 -10.75 -1.13 -9.01
CA ASN A 67 -12.14 -1.42 -9.31
C ASN A 67 -12.29 -2.69 -10.16
N PRO A 68 -11.86 -3.87 -9.65
CA PRO A 68 -12.09 -5.12 -10.36
C PRO A 68 -13.59 -5.42 -10.43
N MET A 69 -14.00 -6.12 -11.47
CA MET A 69 -15.41 -6.55 -11.63
C MET A 69 -15.85 -7.45 -10.48
N GLU A 70 -14.99 -8.37 -10.05
CA GLU A 70 -15.18 -9.19 -8.87
C GLU A 70 -14.69 -8.45 -7.61
N THR A 71 -15.53 -8.37 -6.58
CA THR A 71 -15.13 -7.90 -5.24
C THR A 71 -14.28 -8.95 -4.52
N PHE A 72 -13.84 -8.67 -3.29
CA PHE A 72 -13.15 -9.66 -2.49
C PHE A 72 -14.16 -10.65 -1.90
N GLY A 73 -13.76 -11.92 -1.80
CA GLY A 73 -14.53 -12.93 -1.10
C GLY A 73 -13.64 -14.06 -0.58
N CYS A 74 -14.03 -14.64 0.55
CA CYS A 74 -13.36 -15.78 1.11
C CYS A 74 -14.33 -16.71 1.87
N ILE A 75 -13.92 -17.99 1.98
CA ILE A 75 -14.51 -18.98 2.88
C ILE A 75 -13.38 -19.45 3.79
N CYS A 76 -13.59 -19.40 5.10
CA CYS A 76 -12.66 -19.89 6.09
C CYS A 76 -13.29 -21.00 6.93
N ARG A 77 -12.49 -22.04 7.21
CA ARG A 77 -12.85 -23.12 8.10
C ARG A 77 -11.73 -23.40 9.08
N TRP A 78 -12.04 -23.33 10.36
CA TRP A 78 -11.13 -23.74 11.42
C TRP A 78 -11.24 -25.25 11.65
N ASP A 79 -10.14 -25.97 11.52
CA ASP A 79 -10.04 -27.38 11.87
C ASP A 79 -9.45 -27.51 13.28
N ALA A 80 -10.34 -27.71 14.26
CA ALA A 80 -9.93 -27.79 15.66
C ALA A 80 -9.09 -29.05 15.98
N ALA A 81 -9.24 -30.11 15.22
CA ALA A 81 -8.50 -31.37 15.45
C ALA A 81 -7.01 -31.20 15.13
N ASN A 82 -6.70 -30.48 14.08
CA ASN A 82 -5.32 -30.26 13.61
C ASN A 82 -4.78 -28.88 13.95
N GLY A 83 -5.63 -27.95 14.40
CA GLY A 83 -5.31 -26.54 14.56
C GLY A 83 -5.01 -25.83 13.23
N ASP A 84 -5.57 -26.36 12.13
CA ASP A 84 -5.35 -25.78 10.79
C ASP A 84 -6.46 -24.79 10.45
N LEU A 85 -6.08 -23.71 9.78
CA LEU A 85 -6.99 -22.79 9.14
C LEU A 85 -7.02 -23.07 7.64
N ILE A 86 -8.18 -23.46 7.14
CA ILE A 86 -8.41 -23.72 5.72
C ILE A 86 -9.11 -22.50 5.12
N VAL A 87 -8.49 -21.88 4.13
CA VAL A 87 -8.96 -20.65 3.46
C VAL A 87 -9.07 -20.89 1.96
N ARG A 88 -10.20 -20.51 1.39
CA ARG A 88 -10.38 -20.35 -0.06
C ARG A 88 -10.87 -18.94 -0.33
N GLY A 89 -10.21 -18.23 -1.23
CA GLY A 89 -10.58 -16.83 -1.49
C GLY A 89 -9.99 -16.25 -2.74
N SER A 90 -10.56 -15.13 -3.15
CA SER A 90 -10.09 -14.31 -4.28
C SER A 90 -8.92 -13.44 -3.83
N VAL A 91 -7.72 -14.02 -3.75
CA VAL A 91 -6.52 -13.39 -3.20
C VAL A 91 -5.43 -13.24 -4.25
N GLN A 92 -4.73 -12.08 -4.30
CA GLN A 92 -3.67 -11.86 -5.28
C GLN A 92 -2.29 -12.35 -4.82
N ALA A 93 -2.05 -12.43 -3.52
CA ALA A 93 -0.77 -12.79 -2.92
C ALA A 93 -0.97 -13.84 -1.82
N PRO A 94 -1.23 -15.13 -2.16
CA PRO A 94 -1.63 -16.16 -1.19
C PRO A 94 -0.69 -16.27 0.01
N LEU A 95 0.63 -16.21 -0.21
CA LEU A 95 1.61 -16.29 0.86
C LEU A 95 1.50 -15.11 1.85
N MET A 96 1.34 -13.89 1.35
CA MET A 96 1.19 -12.70 2.21
C MET A 96 -0.06 -12.78 3.05
N TYR A 97 -1.16 -13.27 2.49
CA TYR A 97 -2.42 -13.49 3.22
C TYR A 97 -2.28 -14.57 4.29
N ALA A 98 -1.57 -15.66 3.97
CA ALA A 98 -1.31 -16.72 4.95
C ALA A 98 -0.47 -16.19 6.12
N VAL A 99 0.57 -15.42 5.85
CA VAL A 99 1.41 -14.78 6.88
C VAL A 99 0.59 -13.79 7.71
N GLY A 100 -0.18 -12.91 7.07
CA GLY A 100 -1.02 -11.92 7.75
C GLY A 100 -2.10 -12.56 8.63
N ALA A 101 -2.80 -13.57 8.12
CA ALA A 101 -3.80 -14.32 8.88
C ALA A 101 -3.16 -15.07 10.06
N ALA A 102 -2.02 -15.69 9.85
CA ALA A 102 -1.28 -16.40 10.90
C ALA A 102 -0.87 -15.44 12.03
N GLY A 103 -0.31 -14.27 11.69
CA GLY A 103 0.07 -13.24 12.66
C GLY A 103 -1.12 -12.73 13.47
N THR A 104 -2.22 -12.38 12.80
CA THR A 104 -3.44 -11.88 13.47
C THR A 104 -4.06 -12.95 14.39
N LEU A 105 -4.07 -14.20 13.98
CA LEU A 105 -4.66 -15.32 14.75
C LEU A 105 -3.69 -15.91 15.76
N ARG A 106 -2.42 -15.48 15.75
CA ARG A 106 -1.32 -15.99 16.59
C ARG A 106 -1.15 -17.51 16.45
N ILE A 107 -1.13 -17.99 15.21
CA ILE A 107 -0.86 -19.37 14.86
C ILE A 107 0.36 -19.47 13.94
N PRO A 108 1.05 -20.63 13.88
CA PRO A 108 2.12 -20.83 12.92
C PRO A 108 1.65 -20.72 11.47
N THR A 109 2.42 -20.09 10.59
CA THR A 109 2.04 -19.90 9.18
C THR A 109 1.78 -21.21 8.44
N ASN A 110 2.50 -22.29 8.77
CA ASN A 110 2.28 -23.61 8.19
C ASN A 110 0.93 -24.25 8.56
N LYS A 111 0.22 -23.65 9.52
CA LYS A 111 -1.16 -24.03 9.89
C LYS A 111 -2.21 -23.34 9.02
N VAL A 112 -1.83 -22.39 8.18
CA VAL A 112 -2.72 -21.73 7.24
C VAL A 112 -2.65 -22.41 5.88
N LYS A 113 -3.71 -23.12 5.51
CA LYS A 113 -3.88 -23.80 4.21
C LYS A 113 -4.71 -22.91 3.31
N LEU A 114 -4.04 -21.99 2.59
CA LEU A 114 -4.71 -21.02 1.73
C LEU A 114 -4.62 -21.43 0.26
N SER A 115 -5.78 -21.47 -0.41
CA SER A 115 -5.89 -21.64 -1.85
C SER A 115 -6.62 -20.45 -2.48
N SER A 116 -6.02 -19.91 -3.55
CA SER A 116 -6.68 -18.89 -4.35
C SER A 116 -7.65 -19.52 -5.34
N THR A 117 -8.83 -18.93 -5.47
CA THR A 117 -9.76 -19.22 -6.57
C THR A 117 -9.33 -18.50 -7.85
N GLN A 118 -10.01 -18.76 -8.97
CA GLN A 118 -9.92 -17.88 -10.14
C GLN A 118 -10.36 -16.47 -9.75
N ARG A 119 -9.69 -15.47 -10.31
CA ARG A 119 -9.90 -14.07 -9.91
C ARG A 119 -10.39 -13.23 -11.08
N GLY A 120 -11.41 -12.44 -10.82
CA GLY A 120 -11.96 -11.45 -11.74
C GLY A 120 -11.28 -10.08 -11.61
N GLY A 121 -9.93 -10.08 -11.54
CA GLY A 121 -9.11 -8.89 -11.36
C GLY A 121 -8.78 -8.59 -9.90
N SER A 122 -7.71 -7.83 -9.69
CA SER A 122 -7.21 -7.46 -8.37
C SER A 122 -6.62 -6.06 -8.35
N PHE A 123 -5.69 -5.73 -9.26
CA PHE A 123 -5.05 -4.41 -9.41
C PHE A 123 -4.52 -3.80 -8.11
N GLY A 124 -4.00 -4.66 -7.21
CA GLY A 124 -3.57 -4.25 -5.86
C GLY A 124 -4.68 -4.24 -4.80
N GLY A 125 -5.95 -4.11 -5.16
CA GLY A 125 -7.07 -3.97 -4.23
C GLY A 125 -7.39 -5.20 -3.38
N LYS A 126 -6.96 -6.39 -3.81
CA LYS A 126 -7.09 -7.63 -3.02
C LYS A 126 -5.76 -7.98 -2.35
N GLY A 127 -5.12 -7.02 -1.72
CA GLY A 127 -3.77 -7.12 -1.16
C GLY A 127 -3.72 -7.30 0.36
N ASN A 128 -4.85 -7.25 1.06
CA ASN A 128 -4.84 -7.31 2.51
C ASN A 128 -5.64 -8.50 3.07
N ALA A 129 -5.26 -8.95 4.29
CA ALA A 129 -5.79 -10.16 4.89
C ALA A 129 -6.94 -9.91 5.89
N ARG A 130 -7.43 -8.66 6.01
CA ARG A 130 -8.43 -8.29 7.05
C ARG A 130 -9.66 -9.18 7.04
N GLY A 131 -10.27 -9.34 5.88
CA GLY A 131 -11.45 -10.18 5.73
C GLY A 131 -11.19 -11.63 6.13
N ILE A 132 -10.05 -12.17 5.74
CA ILE A 132 -9.67 -13.55 6.10
C ILE A 132 -9.53 -13.69 7.61
N ALA A 133 -8.90 -12.74 8.29
CA ALA A 133 -8.72 -12.79 9.74
C ALA A 133 -10.08 -12.78 10.47
N ILE A 134 -10.98 -11.86 10.10
CA ILE A 134 -12.34 -11.77 10.70
C ILE A 134 -13.12 -13.05 10.47
N VAL A 135 -13.20 -13.52 9.22
CA VAL A 135 -13.97 -14.71 8.86
C VAL A 135 -13.40 -15.97 9.53
N SER A 136 -12.08 -16.03 9.70
CA SER A 136 -11.40 -17.12 10.41
C SER A 136 -11.75 -17.16 11.90
N LEU A 137 -11.76 -15.99 12.56
CA LEU A 137 -12.20 -15.88 13.96
C LEU A 137 -13.65 -16.28 14.14
N LEU A 138 -14.51 -15.88 13.21
CA LEU A 138 -15.92 -16.29 13.20
C LEU A 138 -16.08 -17.81 13.05
N SER A 139 -15.33 -18.44 12.15
CA SER A 139 -15.33 -19.89 12.00
C SER A 139 -14.87 -20.59 13.28
N ARG A 140 -13.79 -20.09 13.92
CA ARG A 140 -13.31 -20.62 15.19
C ARG A 140 -14.37 -20.52 16.29
N LYS A 141 -15.05 -19.36 16.41
CA LYS A 141 -16.15 -19.16 17.36
C LYS A 141 -17.39 -20.02 17.05
N ALA A 142 -17.63 -20.31 15.77
CA ALA A 142 -18.73 -21.17 15.32
C ALA A 142 -18.42 -22.66 15.44
N GLY A 143 -17.43 -23.08 16.23
CA GLY A 143 -17.05 -24.47 16.42
C GLY A 143 -16.43 -25.12 15.19
N GLY A 144 -15.74 -24.38 14.36
CA GLY A 144 -15.08 -24.86 13.15
C GLY A 144 -15.97 -24.96 11.91
N ARG A 145 -17.19 -24.47 11.97
CA ARG A 145 -18.08 -24.41 10.80
C ARG A 145 -17.49 -23.48 9.74
N PRO A 146 -17.63 -23.82 8.44
CA PRO A 146 -17.25 -22.91 7.37
C PRO A 146 -18.04 -21.61 7.46
N VAL A 147 -17.33 -20.48 7.38
CA VAL A 147 -17.91 -19.14 7.30
C VAL A 147 -17.49 -18.51 5.98
N LYS A 148 -18.44 -17.92 5.27
CA LYS A 148 -18.22 -17.23 4.01
C LYS A 148 -18.53 -15.74 4.17
N TRP A 149 -17.69 -14.91 3.56
CA TRP A 149 -17.95 -13.50 3.35
C TRP A 149 -17.59 -13.15 1.91
N ILE A 150 -18.46 -12.41 1.28
CA ILE A 150 -18.25 -11.80 -0.04
C ILE A 150 -18.64 -10.35 0.13
N GLU A 151 -17.69 -9.45 -0.11
CA GLU A 151 -17.95 -8.01 -0.08
C GLU A 151 -18.93 -7.62 -1.17
N ASP A 152 -19.88 -6.77 -0.85
CA ASP A 152 -20.59 -6.00 -1.86
C ASP A 152 -19.70 -4.90 -2.44
N ARG A 153 -20.19 -4.15 -3.42
CA ARG A 153 -19.41 -3.10 -4.08
C ARG A 153 -19.11 -1.93 -3.14
N MET A 154 -20.02 -1.58 -2.26
CA MET A 154 -19.83 -0.49 -1.30
C MET A 154 -18.82 -0.89 -0.22
N GLU A 155 -18.94 -2.08 0.31
CA GLU A 155 -17.96 -2.63 1.26
C GLU A 155 -16.56 -2.63 0.64
N TYR A 156 -16.42 -3.11 -0.60
CA TYR A 156 -15.14 -3.13 -1.29
C TYR A 156 -14.53 -1.72 -1.46
N LEU A 157 -15.34 -0.74 -1.87
CA LEU A 157 -14.88 0.63 -2.11
C LEU A 157 -14.52 1.37 -0.82
N THR A 158 -15.19 1.06 0.29
CA THR A 158 -14.97 1.72 1.57
C THR A 158 -13.92 1.04 2.44
N SER A 159 -13.77 -0.28 2.34
CA SER A 159 -12.81 -1.07 3.12
C SER A 159 -11.56 -1.47 2.34
N GLY A 160 -11.59 -1.32 1.03
CA GLY A 160 -10.55 -1.77 0.13
C GLY A 160 -9.25 -0.97 0.24
N THR A 161 -8.19 -1.59 -0.23
CA THR A 161 -6.91 -0.91 -0.41
C THR A 161 -6.94 -0.02 -1.64
N SER A 162 -6.28 1.13 -1.59
CA SER A 162 -6.11 1.96 -2.77
C SER A 162 -5.20 1.27 -3.79
N HIS A 163 -5.48 1.45 -5.07
CA HIS A 163 -4.60 1.02 -6.16
C HIS A 163 -3.33 1.86 -6.23
N ALA A 164 -3.46 3.17 -6.00
CA ALA A 164 -2.36 4.11 -5.94
C ALA A 164 -2.59 5.13 -4.82
N TRP A 165 -1.51 5.56 -4.20
CA TRP A 165 -1.50 6.65 -3.24
C TRP A 165 -1.41 8.00 -3.96
N ASP A 166 -1.78 9.09 -3.30
CA ASP A 166 -1.54 10.43 -3.80
C ASP A 166 -0.04 10.72 -3.73
N ARG A 167 0.56 11.11 -4.85
CA ARG A 167 2.00 11.34 -4.98
C ARG A 167 2.28 12.65 -5.67
N TYR A 168 3.21 13.38 -5.10
CA TYR A 168 3.79 14.57 -5.69
C TYR A 168 5.24 14.31 -6.05
N TYR A 169 5.61 14.65 -7.27
CA TYR A 169 6.97 14.57 -7.76
C TYR A 169 7.46 15.95 -8.11
N GLU A 170 8.62 16.33 -7.57
CA GLU A 170 9.41 17.44 -8.08
C GLU A 170 10.63 16.84 -8.77
N SER A 171 10.69 16.96 -10.08
CA SER A 171 11.70 16.32 -10.92
C SER A 171 12.59 17.38 -11.56
N GLN A 172 13.89 17.12 -11.58
CA GLN A 172 14.88 17.93 -12.28
C GLN A 172 15.74 17.02 -13.16
N LEU A 173 15.90 17.41 -14.41
CA LEU A 173 16.68 16.68 -15.40
C LEU A 173 17.82 17.56 -15.90
N ALA A 174 19.05 17.15 -15.67
CA ALA A 174 20.25 17.78 -16.17
C ALA A 174 20.61 17.20 -17.54
N VAL A 175 20.75 18.07 -18.56
CA VAL A 175 20.90 17.65 -19.96
C VAL A 175 22.02 18.44 -20.62
N SER A 176 22.81 17.77 -21.47
CA SER A 176 23.83 18.41 -22.33
C SER A 176 23.19 19.05 -23.57
N HIS A 177 23.96 19.88 -24.29
CA HIS A 177 23.49 20.60 -25.46
C HIS A 177 22.96 19.67 -26.57
N ASP A 178 23.53 18.49 -26.72
CA ASP A 178 23.14 17.44 -27.67
C ASP A 178 21.99 16.55 -27.17
N GLY A 179 21.40 16.87 -26.01
CA GLY A 179 20.21 16.19 -25.51
C GLY A 179 20.49 14.93 -24.64
N ILE A 180 21.76 14.69 -24.30
CA ILE A 180 22.10 13.54 -23.45
C ILE A 180 21.78 13.89 -21.97
N VAL A 181 21.07 12.98 -21.31
CA VAL A 181 20.76 13.10 -19.90
C VAL A 181 22.02 12.82 -19.07
N LYS A 182 22.43 13.78 -18.27
CA LYS A 182 23.60 13.71 -17.39
C LYS A 182 23.24 13.40 -15.94
N GLY A 183 22.04 13.76 -15.50
CA GLY A 183 21.60 13.51 -14.13
C GLY A 183 20.11 13.71 -13.95
N LEU A 184 19.57 13.03 -12.95
CA LEU A 184 18.18 13.08 -12.56
C LEU A 184 18.08 13.30 -11.05
N HIS A 185 17.26 14.27 -10.62
CA HIS A 185 16.89 14.46 -9.23
C HIS A 185 15.37 14.41 -9.11
N ILE A 186 14.87 13.59 -8.17
CA ILE A 186 13.44 13.46 -7.90
C ILE A 186 13.22 13.59 -6.38
N ALA A 187 12.38 14.57 -5.99
CA ALA A 187 11.77 14.59 -4.67
C ALA A 187 10.36 14.01 -4.78
N LEU A 188 10.07 12.98 -3.97
CA LEU A 188 8.79 12.29 -3.93
C LEU A 188 8.14 12.49 -2.57
N ILE A 189 6.91 12.97 -2.56
CA ILE A 189 6.03 12.98 -1.39
C ILE A 189 4.89 12.01 -1.68
N GLU A 190 4.64 11.09 -0.75
CA GLU A 190 3.60 10.07 -0.89
C GLU A 190 2.69 10.07 0.34
N ASP A 191 1.38 10.22 0.11
CA ASP A 191 0.37 10.08 1.15
C ASP A 191 -0.04 8.61 1.27
N ILE A 192 0.43 7.97 2.32
CA ILE A 192 0.17 6.55 2.62
C ILE A 192 -1.14 6.30 3.35
N GLY A 193 -1.88 7.35 3.71
CA GLY A 193 -3.15 7.28 4.45
C GLY A 193 -2.96 7.07 5.95
N ALA A 194 -4.07 7.03 6.67
CA ALA A 194 -4.10 7.03 8.13
C ALA A 194 -3.59 5.72 8.76
N SER A 195 -3.79 4.60 8.14
CA SER A 195 -3.44 3.30 8.75
C SER A 195 -2.02 2.83 8.44
N GLY A 196 -1.38 3.38 7.42
CA GLY A 196 -0.03 2.93 7.00
C GLY A 196 0.07 1.42 6.75
N GLU A 197 -1.07 0.74 6.63
CA GLU A 197 -1.16 -0.70 6.59
C GLU A 197 -0.35 -1.31 5.44
N ASN A 198 0.49 -2.24 5.79
CA ASN A 198 1.16 -3.23 4.95
C ASN A 198 2.12 -2.70 3.87
N TYR A 199 1.97 -1.46 3.39
CA TYR A 199 2.75 -0.96 2.27
C TYR A 199 3.36 0.42 2.48
N GLY A 200 3.11 1.08 3.61
CA GLY A 200 3.53 2.46 3.83
C GLY A 200 5.02 2.69 3.54
N ALA A 201 5.89 2.00 4.24
CA ALA A 201 7.33 2.09 4.00
C ALA A 201 7.80 1.43 2.68
N MET A 202 7.02 0.48 2.12
CA MET A 202 7.35 -0.20 0.87
C MET A 202 6.77 0.51 -0.36
N GLY A 203 5.75 1.34 -0.20
CA GLY A 203 5.09 2.05 -1.30
C GLY A 203 6.04 2.98 -2.03
N ALA A 204 6.70 3.86 -1.31
CA ALA A 204 7.72 4.76 -1.85
C ALA A 204 8.98 4.01 -2.32
N GLY A 205 9.35 2.91 -1.67
CA GLY A 205 10.52 2.12 -2.01
C GLY A 205 10.45 1.45 -3.38
N LYS A 206 9.27 1.00 -3.81
CA LYS A 206 9.11 0.34 -5.11
C LYS A 206 9.37 1.27 -6.30
N PRO A 207 8.80 2.49 -6.39
CA PRO A 207 9.18 3.42 -7.43
C PRO A 207 10.65 3.77 -7.41
N LEU A 208 11.25 3.99 -6.23
CA LEU A 208 12.66 4.34 -6.09
C LEU A 208 13.60 3.26 -6.65
N SER A 209 13.29 1.98 -6.50
CA SER A 209 14.08 0.88 -7.04
C SER A 209 14.02 0.78 -8.57
N ALA A 210 13.07 1.43 -9.20
CA ALA A 210 12.86 1.42 -10.65
C ALA A 210 13.12 2.77 -11.31
N PHE A 211 13.54 3.79 -10.56
CA PHE A 211 13.91 5.07 -11.16
C PHE A 211 15.11 4.89 -12.08
N THR A 212 15.13 5.69 -13.11
CA THR A 212 15.84 5.60 -14.38
C THR A 212 15.23 4.59 -15.37
N GLY A 213 14.51 3.56 -14.93
CA GLY A 213 13.85 2.60 -15.82
C GLY A 213 14.84 1.96 -16.78
N CYS A 214 14.59 2.11 -18.08
CA CYS A 214 15.49 1.61 -19.14
C CYS A 214 16.58 2.61 -19.54
N TYR A 215 16.65 3.79 -18.93
CA TYR A 215 17.63 4.80 -19.29
C TYR A 215 18.94 4.62 -18.51
N ALA A 216 20.06 4.67 -19.22
CA ALA A 216 21.39 4.72 -18.64
C ALA A 216 21.74 6.17 -18.29
N ILE A 217 21.45 6.57 -17.06
CA ILE A 217 21.83 7.87 -16.51
C ILE A 217 23.05 7.64 -15.62
N PRO A 218 24.18 8.38 -15.81
CA PRO A 218 25.42 8.19 -15.05
C PRO A 218 25.28 8.33 -13.54
#